data_8fb0ad50c214381128a39cc4aa555591
#
_entry.id   8fb0ad50c214381128a39cc4aa555591
#
_cell.length_a   1.000
_cell.length_b   1.000
_cell.length_c   1.000
_cell.angle_alpha   90.00
_cell.angle_beta   90.00
_cell.angle_gamma   90.00
#
_symmetry.space_group_name_H-M   'P 1'
#
loop_
_entity.id
_entity.type
_entity.pdbx_description
1 polymer ?
#
loop_
_entity_poly.entity_id
_entity_poly.type
_entity_poly.pdbx_seq_one_letter_code
_entity_poly.pdbx_strand_id
1 'polypeptide(L)'
;IVLQNEHIYILDKKQATIFIFTHNGKYQNKIANQGRAPGEYLSISDFEVYDSHVYCLSRTNQKIFKYDTNGVFQNTIQVNDWYDCFHIQNDSTIYLFSDYSNNQLYNYVVYNPITKEIINRLDKFKKNQGFSFEYSPFHCLDSNLLVSEQYEHTIFSLTSQEKKPLYSFIFNTSDQIPPFIYTDREKTYHFLQGKETLRRIKGLYISQGTLNIVYSIFYKNSGIK
;
A
#
# COMPACT_ATOMS: atom_id res chain seq x y z
N ILE A 1 3.76 0.80 -9.90
CA ILE A 1 5.03 0.79 -10.66
C ILE A 1 6.16 0.86 -9.66
N VAL A 2 7.14 -0.03 -9.78
CA VAL A 2 8.36 -0.06 -8.98
C VAL A 2 9.57 0.06 -9.92
N LEU A 3 10.54 0.89 -9.55
CA LEU A 3 11.83 1.00 -10.23
C LEU A 3 12.90 0.46 -9.28
N GLN A 4 13.56 -0.62 -9.65
CA GLN A 4 14.60 -1.24 -8.83
C GLN A 4 15.59 -2.04 -9.68
N ASN A 5 16.89 -1.99 -9.34
CA ASN A 5 17.94 -2.73 -10.00
C ASN A 5 17.90 -2.60 -11.54
N GLU A 6 17.79 -1.36 -12.03
CA GLU A 6 17.70 -1.03 -13.47
C GLU A 6 16.50 -1.65 -14.22
N HIS A 7 15.49 -2.11 -13.49
CA HIS A 7 14.25 -2.65 -14.03
C HIS A 7 13.05 -1.82 -13.62
N ILE A 8 12.06 -1.77 -14.50
CA ILE A 8 10.74 -1.17 -14.26
C ILE A 8 9.75 -2.32 -14.17
N TYR A 9 9.07 -2.42 -13.02
CA TYR A 9 8.02 -3.40 -12.79
C TYR A 9 6.66 -2.72 -12.81
N ILE A 10 5.74 -3.22 -13.60
CA ILE A 10 4.40 -2.66 -13.76
C ILE A 10 3.35 -3.73 -13.47
N LEU A 11 2.55 -3.52 -12.42
CA LEU A 11 1.41 -4.38 -12.11
C LEU A 11 0.18 -3.93 -12.90
N ASP A 12 -0.35 -4.85 -13.72
CA ASP A 12 -1.71 -4.81 -14.22
C ASP A 12 -2.60 -5.67 -13.29
N LYS A 13 -3.32 -5.01 -12.39
CA LYS A 13 -4.20 -5.71 -11.44
C LYS A 13 -5.34 -6.47 -12.13
N LYS A 14 -5.83 -5.94 -13.26
CA LYS A 14 -6.94 -6.57 -14.00
C LYS A 14 -6.53 -7.89 -14.63
N GLN A 15 -5.31 -7.94 -15.16
CA GLN A 15 -4.73 -9.14 -15.75
C GLN A 15 -4.00 -10.01 -14.72
N ALA A 16 -3.89 -9.55 -13.45
CA ALA A 16 -3.07 -10.18 -12.42
C ALA A 16 -1.66 -10.50 -12.94
N THR A 17 -1.02 -9.54 -13.61
CA THR A 17 0.26 -9.71 -14.30
C THR A 17 1.22 -8.60 -13.94
N ILE A 18 2.46 -8.95 -13.61
CA ILE A 18 3.55 -7.99 -13.44
C ILE A 18 4.44 -8.05 -14.67
N PHE A 19 4.50 -6.97 -15.42
CA PHE A 19 5.40 -6.81 -16.56
C PHE A 19 6.74 -6.26 -16.10
N ILE A 20 7.83 -6.78 -16.65
CA ILE A 20 9.21 -6.40 -16.32
C ILE A 20 9.86 -5.82 -17.57
N PHE A 21 10.38 -4.60 -17.42
CA PHE A 21 11.09 -3.88 -18.46
C PHE A 21 12.48 -3.46 -17.96
N THR A 22 13.41 -3.25 -18.87
CA THR A 22 14.67 -2.55 -18.56
C THR A 22 14.38 -1.09 -18.25
N HIS A 23 15.34 -0.38 -17.65
CA HIS A 23 15.21 1.06 -17.34
C HIS A 23 14.96 1.94 -18.58
N ASN A 24 15.37 1.50 -19.76
CA ASN A 24 15.12 2.19 -21.03
C ASN A 24 13.80 1.75 -21.71
N GLY A 25 12.93 1.02 -21.01
CA GLY A 25 11.60 0.67 -21.47
C GLY A 25 11.50 -0.56 -22.36
N LYS A 26 12.60 -1.31 -22.59
CA LYS A 26 12.53 -2.56 -23.36
C LYS A 26 11.88 -3.66 -22.53
N TYR A 27 10.84 -4.28 -23.07
CA TYR A 27 10.20 -5.46 -22.44
C TYR A 27 11.21 -6.60 -22.27
N GLN A 28 11.21 -7.21 -21.10
CA GLN A 28 12.05 -8.37 -20.77
C GLN A 28 11.22 -9.61 -20.49
N ASN A 29 10.31 -9.53 -19.52
CA ASN A 29 9.57 -10.68 -19.03
C ASN A 29 8.27 -10.25 -18.34
N LYS A 30 7.48 -11.24 -17.90
CA LYS A 30 6.30 -11.04 -17.06
C LYS A 30 6.13 -12.17 -16.05
N ILE A 31 5.51 -11.87 -14.92
CA ILE A 31 4.97 -12.85 -13.97
C ILE A 31 3.46 -12.86 -14.18
N ALA A 32 2.93 -13.97 -14.66
CA ALA A 32 1.51 -14.14 -15.04
C ALA A 32 0.99 -15.52 -14.61
N ASN A 33 1.30 -15.90 -13.38
CA ASN A 33 1.01 -17.25 -12.85
C ASN A 33 -0.37 -17.28 -12.18
N GLN A 34 -1.41 -16.90 -12.92
CA GLN A 34 -2.78 -16.92 -12.42
C GLN A 34 -3.37 -18.32 -12.51
N GLY A 35 -3.84 -18.87 -11.38
CA GLY A 35 -4.42 -20.20 -11.32
C GLY A 35 -4.58 -20.70 -9.88
N ARG A 36 -4.66 -22.03 -9.71
CA ARG A 36 -4.87 -22.69 -8.42
C ARG A 36 -3.82 -23.75 -8.08
N ALA A 37 -2.86 -23.99 -8.96
CA ALA A 37 -1.76 -24.91 -8.70
C ALA A 37 -0.74 -24.31 -7.70
N PRO A 38 0.17 -25.11 -7.16
CA PRO A 38 1.27 -24.61 -6.35
C PRO A 38 2.07 -23.55 -7.10
N GLY A 39 2.26 -22.39 -6.45
CA GLY A 39 2.95 -21.25 -7.08
C GLY A 39 2.05 -20.38 -7.96
N GLU A 40 0.75 -20.64 -8.01
CA GLU A 40 -0.22 -19.81 -8.72
C GLU A 40 -1.09 -19.01 -7.75
N TYR A 41 -1.47 -17.80 -8.16
CA TYR A 41 -2.32 -16.89 -7.40
C TYR A 41 -3.63 -16.61 -8.12
N LEU A 42 -4.68 -16.28 -7.37
CA LEU A 42 -5.99 -15.94 -7.94
C LEU A 42 -6.07 -14.46 -8.37
N SER A 43 -5.36 -13.59 -7.66
CA SER A 43 -5.30 -12.17 -7.93
C SER A 43 -4.02 -11.59 -7.34
N ILE A 44 -3.62 -10.38 -7.76
CA ILE A 44 -2.55 -9.62 -7.12
C ILE A 44 -3.17 -8.32 -6.60
N SER A 45 -3.13 -8.13 -5.29
CA SER A 45 -3.54 -6.88 -4.64
C SER A 45 -2.41 -5.86 -4.59
N ASP A 46 -1.18 -6.34 -4.32
CA ASP A 46 0.02 -5.52 -4.23
C ASP A 46 1.26 -6.33 -4.59
N PHE A 47 2.36 -5.65 -4.90
CA PHE A 47 3.65 -6.30 -5.12
C PHE A 47 4.80 -5.42 -4.68
N GLU A 48 5.89 -6.05 -4.31
CA GLU A 48 7.15 -5.40 -3.97
C GLU A 48 8.34 -6.18 -4.55
N VAL A 49 9.42 -5.48 -4.82
CA VAL A 49 10.69 -6.09 -5.23
C VAL A 49 11.66 -5.91 -4.08
N TYR A 50 12.18 -7.01 -3.57
CA TYR A 50 13.12 -7.04 -2.47
C TYR A 50 14.18 -8.13 -2.72
N ASP A 51 15.46 -7.83 -2.47
CA ASP A 51 16.57 -8.75 -2.63
C ASP A 51 16.52 -9.56 -3.94
N SER A 52 16.38 -8.85 -5.07
CA SER A 52 16.31 -9.44 -6.42
C SER A 52 15.18 -10.47 -6.63
N HIS A 53 14.13 -10.39 -5.82
CA HIS A 53 12.92 -11.20 -5.96
C HIS A 53 11.68 -10.32 -6.05
N VAL A 54 10.67 -10.85 -6.71
CA VAL A 54 9.34 -10.21 -6.81
C VAL A 54 8.38 -10.92 -5.88
N TYR A 55 7.80 -10.17 -4.97
CA TYR A 55 6.83 -10.64 -4.01
C TYR A 55 5.44 -10.14 -4.42
N CYS A 56 4.49 -11.03 -4.54
CA CYS A 56 3.11 -10.73 -4.96
C CYS A 56 2.14 -11.06 -3.83
N LEU A 57 1.49 -10.06 -3.25
CA LEU A 57 0.43 -10.29 -2.29
C LEU A 57 -0.86 -10.66 -3.02
N SER A 58 -1.40 -11.81 -2.71
CA SER A 58 -2.76 -12.19 -3.10
C SER A 58 -3.67 -12.19 -1.89
N ARG A 59 -4.51 -11.17 -1.80
CA ARG A 59 -5.51 -11.04 -0.73
C ARG A 59 -6.46 -12.24 -0.71
N THR A 60 -6.89 -12.69 -1.89
CA THR A 60 -7.81 -13.84 -2.03
C THR A 60 -7.19 -15.15 -1.54
N ASN A 61 -5.89 -15.35 -1.77
CA ASN A 61 -5.17 -16.51 -1.29
C ASN A 61 -4.67 -16.37 0.16
N GLN A 62 -4.68 -15.14 0.73
CA GLN A 62 -4.07 -14.81 2.03
C GLN A 62 -2.59 -15.20 2.09
N LYS A 63 -1.85 -14.93 0.99
CA LYS A 63 -0.46 -15.33 0.80
C LYS A 63 0.33 -14.25 0.06
N ILE A 64 1.61 -14.22 0.33
CA ILE A 64 2.60 -13.55 -0.51
C ILE A 64 3.36 -14.64 -1.27
N PHE A 65 3.38 -14.54 -2.59
CA PHE A 65 4.10 -15.44 -3.50
C PHE A 65 5.44 -14.82 -3.85
N LYS A 66 6.53 -15.57 -3.73
CA LYS A 66 7.88 -15.13 -4.08
C LYS A 66 8.30 -15.75 -5.40
N TYR A 67 8.75 -14.90 -6.33
CA TYR A 67 9.31 -15.29 -7.63
C TYR A 67 10.71 -14.68 -7.78
N ASP A 68 11.56 -15.29 -8.60
CA ASP A 68 12.73 -14.59 -9.11
C ASP A 68 12.37 -13.60 -10.23
N THR A 69 13.34 -12.84 -10.69
CA THR A 69 13.15 -11.86 -11.78
C THR A 69 12.86 -12.49 -13.15
N ASN A 70 13.06 -13.79 -13.29
CA ASN A 70 12.67 -14.55 -14.48
C ASN A 70 11.23 -15.09 -14.38
N GLY A 71 10.53 -14.84 -13.27
CA GLY A 71 9.17 -15.29 -13.05
C GLY A 71 9.07 -16.74 -12.55
N VAL A 72 10.17 -17.35 -12.12
CA VAL A 72 10.18 -18.69 -11.56
C VAL A 72 9.74 -18.64 -10.11
N PHE A 73 8.73 -19.39 -9.77
CA PHE A 73 8.21 -19.51 -8.41
C PHE A 73 9.26 -20.08 -7.45
N GLN A 74 9.42 -19.46 -6.28
CA GLN A 74 10.37 -19.85 -5.25
C GLN A 74 9.64 -20.46 -4.03
N ASN A 75 8.77 -19.67 -3.40
CA ASN A 75 8.00 -20.11 -2.23
C ASN A 75 6.79 -19.21 -1.96
N THR A 76 6.05 -19.51 -0.90
CA THR A 76 4.97 -18.67 -0.38
C THR A 76 5.18 -18.33 1.09
N ILE A 77 4.77 -17.13 1.47
CA ILE A 77 4.62 -16.68 2.85
C ILE A 77 3.13 -16.67 3.17
N GLN A 78 2.70 -17.48 4.13
CA GLN A 78 1.31 -17.52 4.58
C GLN A 78 1.06 -16.38 5.54
N VAL A 79 0.06 -15.52 5.25
CA VAL A 79 -0.28 -14.37 6.12
C VAL A 79 -1.60 -14.56 6.87
N ASN A 80 -2.41 -15.57 6.50
CA ASN A 80 -3.61 -16.05 7.19
C ASN A 80 -4.69 -15.00 7.46
N ASP A 81 -4.69 -13.89 6.72
CA ASP A 81 -5.68 -12.81 6.86
C ASP A 81 -5.74 -11.95 5.59
N TRP A 82 -6.64 -10.99 5.56
CA TRP A 82 -6.86 -10.12 4.41
C TRP A 82 -6.07 -8.81 4.55
N TYR A 83 -5.06 -8.67 3.70
CA TYR A 83 -4.25 -7.45 3.62
C TYR A 83 -4.33 -6.86 2.21
N ASP A 84 -4.32 -5.55 2.12
CA ASP A 84 -4.44 -4.80 0.87
C ASP A 84 -3.08 -4.53 0.24
N CYS A 85 -2.07 -4.28 1.08
CA CYS A 85 -0.68 -4.10 0.68
C CYS A 85 0.29 -4.51 1.80
N PHE A 86 1.58 -4.49 1.47
CA PHE A 86 2.63 -4.88 2.40
C PHE A 86 3.93 -4.12 2.12
N HIS A 87 4.87 -4.18 3.06
CA HIS A 87 6.23 -3.71 2.90
C HIS A 87 7.21 -4.68 3.57
N ILE A 88 8.27 -5.05 2.86
CA ILE A 88 9.33 -5.92 3.36
C ILE A 88 10.46 -5.03 3.89
N GLN A 89 10.60 -4.97 5.21
CA GLN A 89 11.69 -4.24 5.85
C GLN A 89 13.00 -5.04 5.81
N ASN A 90 12.90 -6.33 6.05
CA ASN A 90 13.99 -7.31 6.00
C ASN A 90 13.42 -8.74 6.03
N ASP A 91 14.29 -9.75 6.00
CA ASP A 91 13.88 -11.16 5.95
C ASP A 91 13.04 -11.64 7.13
N SER A 92 13.09 -10.95 8.27
CA SER A 92 12.34 -11.30 9.49
C SER A 92 11.20 -10.35 9.81
N THR A 93 10.98 -9.31 9.00
CA THR A 93 9.99 -8.27 9.31
C THR A 93 9.26 -7.81 8.06
N ILE A 94 7.98 -8.11 8.01
CA ILE A 94 7.03 -7.63 6.99
C ILE A 94 5.95 -6.79 7.69
N TYR A 95 5.69 -5.61 7.16
CA TYR A 95 4.52 -4.82 7.52
C TYR A 95 3.37 -5.16 6.58
N LEU A 96 2.25 -5.54 7.14
CA LEU A 96 1.02 -5.86 6.43
C LEU A 96 -0.01 -4.78 6.73
N PHE A 97 -0.63 -4.22 5.72
CA PHE A 97 -1.64 -3.18 5.87
C PHE A 97 -3.00 -3.65 5.37
N SER A 98 -4.03 -3.31 6.12
CA SER A 98 -5.42 -3.46 5.69
C SER A 98 -6.23 -2.23 6.05
N ASP A 99 -6.96 -1.73 5.09
CA ASP A 99 -7.91 -0.66 5.31
C ASP A 99 -9.23 -1.25 5.85
N TYR A 100 -9.22 -1.56 7.16
CA TYR A 100 -10.38 -2.01 7.98
C TYR A 100 -11.03 -3.36 7.61
N SER A 101 -10.27 -4.30 7.10
CA SER A 101 -10.85 -5.55 6.60
C SER A 101 -10.19 -6.84 7.10
N ASN A 102 -9.21 -6.77 8.01
CA ASN A 102 -8.58 -7.95 8.58
C ASN A 102 -9.25 -8.41 9.88
N ASN A 103 -9.04 -9.68 10.27
CA ASN A 103 -9.55 -10.24 11.52
C ASN A 103 -8.77 -9.75 12.74
N GLN A 104 -7.59 -9.17 12.56
CA GLN A 104 -6.78 -8.63 13.65
C GLN A 104 -7.33 -7.31 14.19
N LEU A 105 -8.20 -6.63 13.42
CA LEU A 105 -8.81 -5.34 13.77
C LEU A 105 -7.81 -4.19 13.93
N TYR A 106 -6.67 -4.27 13.20
CA TYR A 106 -5.62 -3.25 13.17
C TYR A 106 -5.23 -2.93 11.73
N ASN A 107 -4.93 -1.67 11.45
CA ASN A 107 -4.49 -1.24 10.14
C ASN A 107 -3.12 -1.83 9.78
N TYR A 108 -2.20 -1.86 10.72
CA TYR A 108 -0.86 -2.40 10.51
C TYR A 108 -0.62 -3.62 11.39
N VAL A 109 -0.14 -4.68 10.77
CA VAL A 109 0.33 -5.90 11.44
C VAL A 109 1.78 -6.11 11.08
N VAL A 110 2.64 -6.22 12.07
CA VAL A 110 4.05 -6.54 11.92
C VAL A 110 4.21 -8.05 12.04
N TYR A 111 4.72 -8.67 11.00
CA TYR A 111 4.76 -10.13 10.86
C TYR A 111 6.17 -10.63 10.62
N ASN A 112 6.54 -11.72 11.29
CA ASN A 112 7.78 -12.44 11.04
C ASN A 112 7.50 -13.64 10.12
N PRO A 113 7.97 -13.63 8.86
CA PRO A 113 7.72 -14.71 7.92
C PRO A 113 8.51 -16.00 8.22
N ILE A 114 9.59 -15.91 9.02
CA ILE A 114 10.43 -17.04 9.40
C ILE A 114 9.75 -17.84 10.53
N THR A 115 9.39 -17.15 11.63
CA THR A 115 8.71 -17.79 12.77
C THR A 115 7.21 -17.97 12.53
N LYS A 116 6.66 -17.28 11.53
CA LYS A 116 5.22 -17.23 11.18
C LYS A 116 4.36 -16.63 12.30
N GLU A 117 4.92 -15.68 13.04
CA GLU A 117 4.28 -15.05 14.18
C GLU A 117 4.02 -13.56 13.92
N ILE A 118 2.96 -13.07 14.52
CA ILE A 118 2.69 -11.63 14.57
C ILE A 118 3.56 -11.04 15.68
N ILE A 119 4.48 -10.15 15.31
CA ILE A 119 5.36 -9.42 16.22
C ILE A 119 4.55 -8.33 16.95
N ASN A 120 3.74 -7.57 16.23
CA ASN A 120 2.97 -6.46 16.80
C ASN A 120 1.74 -6.11 15.94
N ARG A 121 0.83 -5.34 16.52
CA ARG A 121 -0.36 -4.79 15.88
C ARG A 121 -0.44 -3.31 16.22
N LEU A 122 -0.53 -2.47 15.20
CA LEU A 122 -0.51 -1.02 15.37
C LEU A 122 -1.74 -0.40 14.71
N ASP A 123 -2.24 0.66 15.31
CA ASP A 123 -3.38 1.44 14.83
C ASP A 123 -4.67 0.62 14.75
N LYS A 124 -5.31 0.46 15.91
CA LYS A 124 -6.57 -0.28 16.02
C LYS A 124 -7.67 0.40 15.18
N PHE A 125 -8.46 -0.40 14.47
CA PHE A 125 -9.58 0.09 13.68
C PHE A 125 -10.49 1.03 14.46
N LYS A 126 -10.72 2.20 13.91
CA LYS A 126 -11.76 3.11 14.35
C LYS A 126 -13.11 2.54 13.87
N LYS A 127 -14.11 2.44 14.73
CA LYS A 127 -15.42 1.87 14.38
C LYS A 127 -16.08 2.63 13.21
N ASN A 128 -16.80 1.89 12.36
CA ASN A 128 -17.68 2.38 11.30
C ASN A 128 -17.00 3.13 10.16
N GLN A 129 -16.06 2.50 9.48
CA GLN A 129 -15.40 3.17 8.38
C GLN A 129 -16.10 2.91 7.07
N GLY A 130 -16.41 4.01 6.41
CA GLY A 130 -17.31 4.01 5.30
C GLY A 130 -16.72 3.67 3.95
N PHE A 131 -15.43 3.88 3.72
CA PHE A 131 -14.79 3.69 2.42
C PHE A 131 -13.40 3.11 2.58
N SER A 132 -13.18 1.94 2.00
CA SER A 132 -11.88 1.38 1.72
C SER A 132 -11.50 1.73 0.27
N PHE A 133 -10.25 2.18 0.07
CA PHE A 133 -9.72 2.44 -1.26
C PHE A 133 -8.41 1.66 -1.42
N GLU A 134 -8.24 1.08 -2.59
CA GLU A 134 -6.99 0.41 -2.92
C GLU A 134 -5.83 1.41 -3.00
N TYR A 135 -5.00 1.47 -1.98
CA TYR A 135 -3.77 2.25 -1.96
C TYR A 135 -2.73 1.60 -1.04
N SER A 136 -1.46 1.88 -1.29
CA SER A 136 -0.40 1.59 -0.34
C SER A 136 -0.12 2.84 0.51
N PRO A 137 -0.14 2.74 1.84
CA PRO A 137 0.23 3.85 2.71
C PRO A 137 1.75 4.00 2.84
N PHE A 138 2.52 3.01 2.41
CA PHE A 138 3.95 2.92 2.66
C PHE A 138 4.78 3.82 1.75
N HIS A 139 5.73 4.53 2.34
CA HIS A 139 6.72 5.35 1.66
C HIS A 139 8.09 5.10 2.29
N CYS A 140 9.07 4.73 1.49
CA CYS A 140 10.44 4.59 1.95
C CYS A 140 11.19 5.89 1.67
N LEU A 141 11.75 6.49 2.71
CA LEU A 141 12.58 7.68 2.62
C LEU A 141 13.90 7.40 3.34
N ASP A 142 14.97 7.27 2.56
CA ASP A 142 16.25 6.73 3.03
C ASP A 142 16.03 5.35 3.69
N SER A 143 16.40 5.20 4.96
CA SER A 143 16.18 3.97 5.74
C SER A 143 14.90 3.98 6.57
N ASN A 144 14.09 5.05 6.48
CA ASN A 144 12.89 5.20 7.29
C ASN A 144 11.66 4.74 6.53
N LEU A 145 10.85 3.92 7.19
CA LEU A 145 9.51 3.60 6.72
C LEU A 145 8.53 4.66 7.23
N LEU A 146 7.92 5.36 6.31
CA LEU A 146 6.90 6.35 6.57
C LEU A 146 5.55 5.86 6.07
N VAL A 147 4.48 6.31 6.72
CA VAL A 147 3.12 6.00 6.28
C VAL A 147 2.27 7.25 6.22
N SER A 148 1.40 7.30 5.20
CA SER A 148 0.37 8.32 5.07
C SER A 148 -0.98 7.66 4.87
N GLU A 149 -1.96 8.08 5.63
CA GLU A 149 -3.30 7.53 5.57
C GLU A 149 -4.21 8.41 4.73
N GLN A 150 -5.28 7.80 4.27
CA GLN A 150 -6.29 8.53 3.51
C GLN A 150 -6.97 9.56 4.41
N TYR A 151 -7.17 10.76 3.88
CA TYR A 151 -7.74 11.91 4.59
C TYR A 151 -6.95 12.39 5.81
N GLU A 152 -5.74 11.89 6.01
CA GLU A 152 -4.85 12.40 7.05
C GLU A 152 -3.87 13.43 6.48
N HIS A 153 -3.68 14.53 7.22
CA HIS A 153 -2.70 15.56 6.87
C HIS A 153 -1.38 15.34 7.61
N THR A 154 -1.16 14.12 8.09
CA THR A 154 0.02 13.75 8.86
C THR A 154 0.72 12.58 8.18
N ILE A 155 2.03 12.69 8.09
CA ILE A 155 2.92 11.59 7.76
C ILE A 155 3.45 11.05 9.07
N PHE A 156 3.37 9.76 9.23
CA PHE A 156 3.85 9.06 10.43
C PHE A 156 5.12 8.28 10.09
N SER A 157 6.03 8.20 11.05
CA SER A 157 7.06 7.16 11.04
C SER A 157 6.48 5.86 11.55
N LEU A 158 6.82 4.75 10.90
CA LEU A 158 6.38 3.41 11.29
C LEU A 158 7.57 2.54 11.63
N THR A 159 7.55 1.97 12.83
CA THR A 159 8.51 0.96 13.28
C THR A 159 7.77 -0.30 13.71
N SER A 160 8.48 -1.37 14.02
CA SER A 160 7.85 -2.59 14.55
C SER A 160 7.19 -2.40 15.92
N GLN A 161 7.46 -1.31 16.62
CA GLN A 161 6.96 -1.03 17.97
C GLN A 161 5.83 0.01 17.97
N GLU A 162 5.86 0.98 17.06
CA GLU A 162 4.98 2.14 17.14
C GLU A 162 4.79 2.85 15.80
N LYS A 163 3.69 3.62 15.71
CA LYS A 163 3.42 4.61 14.68
C LYS A 163 3.40 5.99 15.34
N LYS A 164 4.32 6.88 14.96
CA LYS A 164 4.45 8.23 15.52
C LYS A 164 4.27 9.31 14.46
N PRO A 165 3.55 10.43 14.75
CA PRO A 165 3.50 11.56 13.84
C PRO A 165 4.90 12.15 13.63
N LEU A 166 5.25 12.39 12.36
CA LEU A 166 6.54 12.96 11.99
C LEU A 166 6.38 14.35 11.35
N TYR A 167 5.48 14.50 10.37
CA TYR A 167 5.17 15.74 9.71
C TYR A 167 3.66 15.95 9.68
N SER A 168 3.19 17.13 10.09
CA SER A 168 1.79 17.53 9.96
C SER A 168 1.69 18.75 9.05
N PHE A 169 0.76 18.70 8.10
CA PHE A 169 0.52 19.77 7.13
C PHE A 169 -0.72 20.54 7.51
N ILE A 170 -0.62 21.85 7.53
CA ILE A 170 -1.74 22.74 7.73
C ILE A 170 -2.17 23.27 6.37
N PHE A 171 -3.32 22.83 5.91
CA PHE A 171 -3.97 23.36 4.72
C PHE A 171 -4.91 24.50 5.12
N ASN A 172 -5.25 25.37 4.17
CA ASN A 172 -6.16 26.46 4.42
C ASN A 172 -7.52 25.94 4.93
N THR A 173 -8.17 26.69 5.77
CA THR A 173 -9.33 26.30 6.59
C THR A 173 -10.54 25.72 5.85
N SER A 174 -10.64 25.93 4.53
CA SER A 174 -11.69 25.31 3.69
C SER A 174 -11.55 23.78 3.54
N ASP A 175 -10.36 23.22 3.84
CA ASP A 175 -9.98 21.85 3.51
C ASP A 175 -9.94 20.94 4.74
N GLN A 176 -10.49 21.39 5.86
CA GLN A 176 -10.59 20.55 7.06
C GLN A 176 -11.49 19.35 6.80
N ILE A 177 -10.91 18.18 7.05
CA ILE A 177 -11.62 16.91 6.96
C ILE A 177 -12.46 16.73 8.21
N PRO A 178 -13.79 16.64 8.08
CA PRO A 178 -14.64 16.53 9.24
C PRO A 178 -14.52 15.15 9.90
N PRO A 179 -14.69 15.07 11.23
CA PRO A 179 -14.59 13.80 11.96
C PRO A 179 -15.52 12.69 11.46
N PHE A 180 -16.66 13.03 10.87
CA PHE A 180 -17.61 12.04 10.36
C PHE A 180 -17.11 11.27 9.13
N ILE A 181 -15.99 11.71 8.53
CA ILE A 181 -15.43 11.02 7.34
C ILE A 181 -15.09 9.55 7.63
N TYR A 182 -14.82 9.24 8.89
CA TYR A 182 -14.51 7.88 9.35
C TYR A 182 -15.69 7.14 9.96
N THR A 183 -16.82 7.81 10.17
CA THR A 183 -17.93 7.25 10.97
C THR A 183 -19.26 7.23 10.27
N ASP A 184 -19.43 8.03 9.20
CA ASP A 184 -20.71 8.17 8.51
C ASP A 184 -20.51 8.17 6.99
N ARG A 185 -20.82 7.05 6.37
CA ARG A 185 -20.62 6.81 4.95
C ARG A 185 -21.41 7.76 4.06
N GLU A 186 -22.65 8.04 4.42
CA GLU A 186 -23.55 8.87 3.61
C GLU A 186 -23.11 10.34 3.65
N LYS A 187 -22.84 10.87 4.83
CA LYS A 187 -22.29 12.21 4.99
C LYS A 187 -20.93 12.36 4.31
N THR A 188 -20.08 11.33 4.41
CA THR A 188 -18.77 11.32 3.73
C THR A 188 -18.94 11.41 2.23
N TYR A 189 -19.84 10.61 1.65
CA TYR A 189 -20.12 10.64 0.22
C TYR A 189 -20.58 12.04 -0.24
N HIS A 190 -21.55 12.64 0.47
CA HIS A 190 -22.03 13.99 0.16
C HIS A 190 -20.95 15.07 0.35
N PHE A 191 -20.14 14.97 1.38
CA PHE A 191 -19.02 15.90 1.62
C PHE A 191 -18.00 15.85 0.48
N LEU A 192 -17.59 14.65 0.06
CA LEU A 192 -16.61 14.46 -1.01
C LEU A 192 -17.09 14.92 -2.38
N GLN A 193 -18.41 14.99 -2.61
CA GLN A 193 -18.97 15.50 -3.85
C GLN A 193 -18.95 17.04 -3.95
N GLY A 194 -18.81 17.74 -2.84
CA GLY A 194 -19.01 19.18 -2.77
C GLY A 194 -17.74 20.04 -2.71
N LYS A 195 -16.58 19.48 -2.40
CA LYS A 195 -15.36 20.25 -2.10
C LYS A 195 -14.11 19.61 -2.68
N GLU A 196 -13.13 20.47 -3.01
CA GLU A 196 -11.76 20.02 -3.20
C GLU A 196 -11.19 19.64 -1.83
N THR A 197 -10.79 18.40 -1.68
CA THR A 197 -10.27 17.90 -0.41
C THR A 197 -9.04 17.06 -0.67
N LEU A 198 -7.99 17.26 0.13
CA LEU A 198 -6.83 16.39 0.09
C LEU A 198 -7.29 14.96 0.37
N ARG A 199 -7.10 14.08 -0.59
CA ARG A 199 -7.53 12.70 -0.47
C ARG A 199 -6.45 11.83 0.16
N ARG A 200 -5.22 11.94 -0.33
CA ARG A 200 -4.08 11.20 0.19
C ARG A 200 -2.75 11.73 -0.34
N ILE A 201 -1.71 11.45 0.38
CA ILE A 201 -0.34 11.58 -0.10
C ILE A 201 -0.01 10.32 -0.92
N LYS A 202 0.47 10.50 -2.15
CA LYS A 202 0.78 9.40 -3.09
C LYS A 202 2.25 9.05 -3.12
N GLY A 203 3.11 9.98 -2.76
CA GLY A 203 4.54 9.78 -2.78
C GLY A 203 5.28 10.85 -1.98
N LEU A 204 6.41 10.45 -1.45
CA LEU A 204 7.35 11.27 -0.72
C LEU A 204 8.74 11.01 -1.29
N TYR A 205 9.49 12.07 -1.57
CA TYR A 205 10.89 11.96 -1.96
C TYR A 205 11.68 13.21 -1.61
N ILE A 206 12.97 13.06 -1.37
CA ILE A 206 13.87 14.20 -1.16
C ILE A 206 14.59 14.50 -2.47
N SER A 207 14.58 15.77 -2.85
CA SER A 207 15.37 16.27 -3.96
C SER A 207 16.02 17.59 -3.55
N GLN A 208 17.34 17.68 -3.71
CA GLN A 208 18.13 18.84 -3.35
C GLN A 208 17.89 19.35 -1.91
N GLY A 209 17.78 18.41 -0.96
CA GLY A 209 17.51 18.73 0.45
C GLY A 209 16.07 19.16 0.77
N THR A 210 15.18 19.14 -0.22
CA THR A 210 13.78 19.51 -0.07
C THR A 210 12.89 18.27 -0.07
N LEU A 211 12.01 18.15 0.94
CA LEU A 211 10.97 17.12 0.97
C LEU A 211 9.88 17.49 -0.03
N ASN A 212 9.70 16.64 -1.02
CA ASN A 212 8.66 16.76 -2.04
C ASN A 212 7.51 15.80 -1.73
N ILE A 213 6.30 16.30 -1.84
CA ILE A 213 5.09 15.56 -1.54
C ILE A 213 4.21 15.52 -2.78
N VAL A 214 3.91 14.31 -3.25
CA VAL A 214 2.92 14.09 -4.31
C VAL A 214 1.61 13.70 -3.66
N TYR A 215 0.55 14.44 -3.92
CA TYR A 215 -0.76 14.20 -3.33
C TYR A 215 -1.87 14.17 -4.38
N SER A 216 -3.01 13.58 -4.04
CA SER A 216 -4.22 13.64 -4.84
C SER A 216 -5.28 14.49 -4.16
N ILE A 217 -5.92 15.35 -4.94
CA ILE A 217 -7.07 16.14 -4.53
C ILE A 217 -8.33 15.53 -5.16
N PHE A 218 -9.44 15.57 -4.46
CA PHE A 218 -10.73 15.24 -5.00
C PHE A 218 -11.33 16.48 -5.68
N TYR A 219 -11.51 16.41 -6.99
CA TYR A 219 -12.23 17.46 -7.72
C TYR A 219 -13.68 17.05 -7.92
N LYS A 220 -14.59 17.99 -7.73
CA LYS A 220 -15.95 17.85 -8.21
C LYS A 220 -15.87 17.68 -9.74
N ASN A 221 -16.36 16.58 -10.27
CA ASN A 221 -16.65 16.51 -11.69
C ASN A 221 -17.66 17.61 -12.02
N SER A 222 -17.18 18.76 -12.46
CA SER A 222 -18.02 19.69 -13.20
C SER A 222 -18.39 18.93 -14.46
N GLY A 223 -19.62 18.37 -14.47
CA GLY A 223 -20.13 17.67 -15.63
C GLY A 223 -19.89 18.57 -16.84
N ILE A 224 -19.15 18.04 -17.81
CA ILE A 224 -19.06 18.62 -19.12
C ILE A 224 -20.49 18.60 -19.63
N LYS A 225 -21.09 19.81 -19.76
CA LYS A 225 -22.35 20.00 -20.46
C LYS A 225 -22.09 19.86 -21.94
#